data_a5a3756d482d08f778751d76c234b2b7
#
_entry.id   a5a3756d482d08f778751d76c234b2b7
#
_cell.length_a   1.000
_cell.length_b   1.000
_cell.length_c   1.000
_cell.angle_alpha   90.00
_cell.angle_beta   90.00
_cell.angle_gamma   90.00
#
_symmetry.space_group_name_H-M   'P 1'
#
loop_
_entity.id
_entity.type
_entity.pdbx_description
1 polymer ?
#
loop_
_entity_poly.entity_id
_entity_poly.type
_entity_poly.pdbx_seq_one_letter_code
_entity_poly.pdbx_strand_id
1 'polypeptide(L)'
;MIDNCRIIDLPKIEDSRGNLTFVEQMSHVPFEIQRTYYLYDVPAGSERGGHAHKALHQLIIAMSGSFEVEIDDGKSKKRYALNRPF
;
A
#
# COMPACT_ATOMS: atom_id res chain seq x y z
N MET A 1 -7.76 -12.61 -8.05
CA MET A 1 -6.40 -12.16 -7.70
C MET A 1 -6.29 -10.65 -7.89
N ILE A 2 -6.11 -10.19 -9.12
CA ILE A 2 -6.02 -8.76 -9.38
C ILE A 2 -7.33 -8.02 -9.05
N ASP A 3 -8.45 -8.69 -9.15
CA ASP A 3 -9.76 -8.12 -8.83
C ASP A 3 -9.96 -7.87 -7.33
N ASN A 4 -9.13 -8.47 -6.49
CA ASN A 4 -9.18 -8.26 -5.05
C ASN A 4 -8.32 -7.08 -4.61
N CYS A 5 -7.56 -6.51 -5.53
CA CYS A 5 -6.73 -5.35 -5.24
C CYS A 5 -7.54 -4.08 -5.41
N ARG A 6 -7.40 -3.16 -4.48
CA ARG A 6 -8.17 -1.92 -4.48
C ARG A 6 -7.46 -0.83 -3.69
N ILE A 7 -7.86 0.39 -3.93
CA ILE A 7 -7.48 1.53 -3.11
C ILE A 7 -8.38 1.54 -1.87
N ILE A 8 -7.78 1.69 -0.73
CA ILE A 8 -8.48 1.81 0.55
C ILE A 8 -8.24 3.21 1.09
N ASP A 9 -9.32 3.90 1.44
CA ASP A 9 -9.21 5.18 2.12
C ASP A 9 -9.11 4.91 3.62
N LEU A 10 -8.03 5.38 4.22
CA LEU A 10 -7.78 5.21 5.65
C LEU A 10 -8.28 6.43 6.43
N PRO A 11 -8.58 6.27 7.73
CA PRO A 11 -8.99 7.39 8.56
C PRO A 11 -7.91 8.47 8.60
N LYS A 12 -8.31 9.72 8.52
CA LYS A 12 -7.42 10.87 8.66
C LYS A 12 -8.00 11.76 9.75
N ILE A 13 -7.31 11.83 10.87
CA ILE A 13 -7.69 12.69 11.98
C ILE A 13 -6.89 13.97 11.84
N GLU A 14 -7.58 15.06 11.53
CA GLU A 14 -6.95 16.36 11.32
C GLU A 14 -6.79 17.11 12.64
N ASP A 15 -5.62 17.72 12.83
CA ASP A 15 -5.29 18.45 14.03
C ASP A 15 -4.29 19.56 13.64
N SER A 16 -4.34 20.69 14.34
CA SER A 16 -3.42 21.79 14.09
C SER A 16 -1.95 21.42 14.35
N ARG A 17 -1.71 20.36 15.10
CA ARG A 17 -0.37 19.83 15.39
C ARG A 17 0.11 18.81 14.35
N GLY A 18 -0.70 18.52 13.36
CA GLY A 18 -0.46 17.50 12.35
C GLY A 18 -1.60 16.50 12.29
N ASN A 19 -1.62 15.73 11.21
CA ASN A 19 -2.69 14.76 10.99
C ASN A 19 -2.22 13.36 11.38
N LEU A 20 -3.18 12.51 11.77
CA LEU A 20 -2.90 11.14 12.17
C LEU A 20 -3.74 10.19 11.32
N THR A 21 -3.10 9.14 10.82
CA THR A 21 -3.77 8.05 10.12
C THR A 21 -3.32 6.74 10.75
N PHE A 22 -4.24 5.80 10.86
CA PHE A 22 -3.96 4.50 11.46
C PHE A 22 -4.62 3.39 10.67
N VAL A 23 -4.13 2.17 10.88
CA VAL A 23 -4.68 0.96 10.27
C VAL A 23 -4.89 -0.06 11.37
N GLU A 24 -6.10 -0.60 11.43
CA GLU A 24 -6.42 -1.71 12.34
C GLU A 24 -6.66 -2.97 11.55
N GLN A 25 -6.05 -4.06 11.98
CA GLN A 25 -6.29 -5.36 11.38
C GLN A 25 -7.77 -5.73 11.51
N MET A 26 -8.28 -6.44 10.51
CA MET A 26 -9.68 -6.90 10.44
C MET A 26 -10.72 -5.78 10.42
N SER A 27 -10.28 -4.53 10.42
CA SER A 27 -11.15 -3.37 10.30
C SER A 27 -10.90 -2.67 8.95
N HIS A 28 -9.72 -2.07 8.79
CA HIS A 28 -9.35 -1.39 7.55
C HIS A 28 -8.85 -2.38 6.50
N VAL A 29 -8.22 -3.46 6.95
CA VAL A 29 -7.78 -4.56 6.10
C VAL A 29 -8.43 -5.85 6.57
N PRO A 30 -8.82 -6.76 5.65
CA PRO A 30 -9.52 -7.99 6.02
C PRO A 30 -8.57 -9.13 6.41
N PHE A 31 -7.47 -8.81 7.08
CA PHE A 31 -6.50 -9.81 7.50
C PHE A 31 -5.77 -9.34 8.74
N GLU A 32 -5.14 -10.31 9.41
CA GLU A 32 -4.30 -10.07 10.57
C GLU A 32 -2.93 -9.54 10.13
N ILE A 33 -2.48 -8.47 10.76
CA ILE A 33 -1.19 -7.87 10.43
C ILE A 33 -0.11 -8.61 11.20
N GLN A 34 0.73 -9.35 10.49
CA GLN A 34 1.80 -10.15 11.11
C GLN A 34 3.14 -9.46 11.07
N ARG A 35 3.37 -8.58 10.11
CA ARG A 35 4.65 -7.89 9.95
C ARG A 35 4.42 -6.55 9.29
N THR A 36 5.17 -5.56 9.77
CA THR A 36 5.22 -4.23 9.17
C THR A 36 6.65 -3.95 8.77
N TYR A 37 6.84 -3.42 7.56
CA TYR A 37 8.14 -2.94 7.13
C TYR A 37 7.95 -1.74 6.22
N TYR A 38 8.99 -0.96 6.03
CA TYR A 38 8.92 0.22 5.16
C TYR A 38 10.23 0.40 4.43
N LEU A 39 10.13 1.01 3.25
CA LEU A 39 11.26 1.32 2.39
C LEU A 39 11.48 2.83 2.45
N TYR A 40 12.73 3.23 2.51
CA TYR A 40 13.08 4.65 2.56
C TYR A 40 14.39 4.88 1.82
N ASP A 41 14.69 6.13 1.51
CA ASP A 41 15.88 6.50 0.74
C ASP A 41 15.95 5.77 -0.60
N VAL A 42 14.79 5.53 -1.22
CA VAL A 42 14.71 4.87 -2.51
C VAL A 42 14.97 5.90 -3.60
N PRO A 43 16.02 5.71 -4.45
CA PRO A 43 16.28 6.65 -5.52
C PRO A 43 15.13 6.75 -6.51
N ALA A 44 14.91 7.95 -7.06
CA ALA A 44 13.88 8.16 -8.06
C ALA A 44 14.12 7.25 -9.27
N GLY A 45 13.05 6.67 -9.80
CA GLY A 45 13.14 5.78 -10.95
C GLY A 45 13.51 4.35 -10.62
N SER A 46 13.77 4.04 -9.35
CA SER A 46 14.10 2.66 -8.95
C SER A 46 12.86 1.79 -8.97
N GLU A 47 13.06 0.52 -9.30
CA GLU A 47 12.03 -0.50 -9.27
C GLU A 47 12.38 -1.56 -8.24
N ARG A 48 11.37 -2.06 -7.56
CA ARG A 48 11.52 -3.13 -6.58
C ARG A 48 10.38 -4.13 -6.72
N GLY A 49 10.62 -5.35 -6.29
CA GLY A 49 9.64 -6.42 -6.34
C GLY A 49 9.87 -7.32 -7.53
N GLY A 50 8.81 -7.56 -8.30
CA GLY A 50 8.90 -8.45 -9.46
C GLY A 50 8.87 -9.91 -9.07
N HIS A 51 8.16 -10.24 -7.98
CA HIS A 51 8.00 -11.62 -7.55
C HIS A 51 6.54 -11.89 -7.19
N ALA A 52 6.17 -13.14 -7.23
CA ALA A 52 4.81 -13.58 -6.95
C ALA A 52 4.70 -14.24 -5.58
N HIS A 53 3.53 -14.11 -4.97
CA HIS A 53 3.22 -14.72 -3.69
C HIS A 53 1.91 -15.50 -3.80
N LYS A 54 1.85 -16.66 -3.18
CA LYS A 54 0.67 -17.52 -3.25
C LYS A 54 -0.39 -17.20 -2.19
N ALA A 55 0.03 -16.82 -1.00
CA ALA A 55 -0.89 -16.63 0.13
C ALA A 55 -0.54 -15.38 0.92
N LEU A 56 -0.17 -14.31 0.23
CA LEU A 56 0.24 -13.07 0.87
C LEU A 56 -0.85 -12.02 0.71
N HIS A 57 -1.18 -11.39 1.82
CA HIS A 57 -2.03 -10.21 1.86
C HIS A 57 -1.17 -9.01 2.26
N GLN A 58 -1.26 -7.92 1.52
CA GLN A 58 -0.44 -6.74 1.75
C GLN A 58 -1.27 -5.47 1.68
N LEU A 59 -0.93 -4.51 2.53
CA LEU A 59 -1.35 -3.13 2.43
C LEU A 59 -0.13 -2.29 2.16
N ILE A 60 -0.16 -1.46 1.13
CA ILE A 60 0.94 -0.59 0.72
C ILE A 60 0.52 0.86 0.89
N ILE A 61 1.34 1.64 1.58
CA ILE A 61 1.06 3.04 1.89
C ILE A 61 2.20 3.93 1.43
N ALA A 62 1.87 5.03 0.76
CA ALA A 62 2.85 6.06 0.43
C ALA A 62 2.97 7.02 1.62
N MET A 63 3.96 6.77 2.49
CA MET A 63 4.17 7.61 3.68
C MET A 63 4.65 9.01 3.31
N SER A 64 5.41 9.13 2.24
CA SER A 64 5.85 10.40 1.67
C SER A 64 6.12 10.22 0.19
N GLY A 65 6.04 11.32 -0.57
CA GLY A 65 6.26 11.27 -2.01
C GLY A 65 5.17 10.53 -2.74
N SER A 66 5.53 9.95 -3.87
CA SER A 66 4.60 9.22 -4.72
C SER A 66 5.31 8.11 -5.46
N PHE A 67 4.57 7.05 -5.76
CA PHE A 67 5.07 5.94 -6.57
C PHE A 67 3.90 5.19 -7.20
N GLU A 68 4.22 4.35 -8.16
CA GLU A 68 3.24 3.48 -8.78
C GLU A 68 3.44 2.05 -8.33
N VAL A 69 2.33 1.36 -8.11
CA VAL A 69 2.30 -0.07 -7.85
C VAL A 69 1.71 -0.76 -9.05
N GLU A 70 2.47 -1.67 -9.66
CA GLU A 70 1.99 -2.48 -10.77
C GLU A 70 1.65 -3.86 -10.26
N ILE A 71 0.44 -4.32 -10.57
CA ILE A 71 -0.07 -5.63 -10.19
C ILE A 71 -0.32 -6.42 -11.45
N ASP A 72 0.21 -7.64 -11.50
CA ASP A 72 0.14 -8.51 -12.65
C ASP A 72 -0.20 -9.93 -12.19
N ASP A 73 -1.29 -10.47 -12.68
CA ASP A 73 -1.72 -11.84 -12.35
C ASP A 73 -1.39 -12.85 -13.45
N GLY A 74 -0.60 -12.41 -14.44
CA GLY A 74 -0.24 -13.23 -15.59
C GLY A 74 -1.23 -13.11 -16.75
N LYS A 75 -2.40 -12.55 -16.51
CA LYS A 75 -3.43 -12.37 -17.53
C LYS A 75 -3.75 -10.90 -17.76
N SER A 76 -3.72 -10.10 -16.73
CA SER A 76 -4.00 -8.69 -16.80
C SER A 76 -3.09 -7.93 -15.84
N LYS A 77 -2.95 -6.63 -16.09
CA LYS A 77 -2.13 -5.74 -15.29
C LYS A 77 -2.94 -4.53 -14.88
N LYS A 78 -2.69 -4.05 -13.66
CA LYS A 78 -3.23 -2.79 -13.18
C LYS A 78 -2.13 -1.98 -12.52
N ARG A 79 -2.25 -0.66 -12.60
CA ARG A 79 -1.35 0.27 -11.94
C ARG A 79 -2.12 1.18 -11.03
N TYR A 80 -1.58 1.40 -9.85
CA TYR A 80 -2.14 2.32 -8.87
C TYR A 80 -1.09 3.35 -8.53
N ALA A 81 -1.45 4.62 -8.58
CA ALA A 81 -0.58 5.69 -8.13
C ALA A 81 -0.89 5.99 -6.67
N LEU A 82 0.11 5.88 -5.82
CA LEU A 82 -0.01 6.17 -4.41
C LEU A 82 0.78 7.44 -4.10
N ASN A 83 0.11 8.43 -3.54
CA ASN A 83 0.70 9.75 -3.31
C ASN A 83 0.28 10.41 -2.00
N ARG A 84 -0.34 9.63 -1.10
CA ARG A 84 -0.79 10.16 0.20
C ARG A 84 -0.80 9.04 1.24
N PRO A 85 -0.64 9.36 2.53
CA PRO A 85 -0.56 8.34 3.58
C PRO A 85 -1.90 7.80 4.09
N PHE A 86 -2.99 8.31 3.58
CA PHE A 86 -4.32 7.91 4.07
C PHE A 86 -5.27 7.33 3.03
#